data_7fb1e2545d1a41cfb1a4861ca810e117
#
_entry.id   7fb1e2545d1a41cfb1a4861ca810e117
#
_cell.length_a   1.000
_cell.length_b   1.000
_cell.length_c   1.000
_cell.angle_alpha   90.00
_cell.angle_beta   90.00
_cell.angle_gamma   90.00
#
_symmetry.space_group_name_H-M   'P 1'
#
loop_
_entity.id
_entity.type
_entity.pdbx_description
1 polymer ?
#
loop_
_entity_poly.entity_id
_entity_poly.type
_entity_poly.pdbx_seq_one_letter_code
_entity_poly.pdbx_strand_id
1 'polypeptide(L)'
;MNLSKRPSYTRFNPTTNGALHVGHLYMILVNEAEAHNNNGKFTVRFDDNQPAYRYGLSWTGEYLTEAQISDIKSAMIEDILWCDVPVDNWSSQEEREPRVQKFMRFLNEGKDLPVKRCYTSQVNPEVRWMSFDAAYPYVPYLTAEKVLNDFLDGCNLIIRGEDLLDEWALYHYFADSWGLPIPRQAFLKRLVMKSVTEDLFDIRKTKGGHSISSYREKGWSPERLKVMLAEACLIDPNKPWLIENCKTEPIWEI
;
A
#
# COMPACT_ATOMS: atom_id res chain seq x y z
N MET A 1 11.82 -6.69 34.19
CA MET A 1 12.32 -7.08 32.86
C MET A 1 11.50 -6.32 31.85
N ASN A 2 12.06 -5.27 31.24
CA ASN A 2 11.44 -4.63 30.08
C ASN A 2 11.48 -5.65 28.94
N LEU A 3 10.33 -6.21 28.61
CA LEU A 3 10.17 -6.94 27.35
C LEU A 3 10.40 -5.90 26.26
N SER A 4 11.60 -5.86 25.70
CA SER A 4 11.90 -4.99 24.57
C SER A 4 10.83 -5.26 23.52
N LYS A 5 10.09 -4.22 23.13
CA LYS A 5 9.12 -4.32 22.02
C LYS A 5 9.88 -4.95 20.84
N ARG A 6 9.31 -6.00 20.25
CA ARG A 6 9.93 -6.61 19.05
C ARG A 6 10.03 -5.55 17.96
N PRO A 7 11.15 -5.49 17.24
CA PRO A 7 11.28 -4.57 16.10
C PRO A 7 10.07 -4.69 15.15
N SER A 8 9.56 -3.57 14.68
CA SER A 8 8.45 -3.56 13.71
C SER A 8 9.00 -3.31 12.31
N TYR A 9 8.86 -4.30 11.44
CA TYR A 9 9.22 -4.18 10.03
C TYR A 9 7.93 -3.93 9.24
N THR A 10 7.80 -2.72 8.71
CA THR A 10 6.60 -2.24 8.00
C THR A 10 6.91 -1.99 6.53
N ARG A 11 5.86 -1.86 5.74
CA ARG A 11 6.01 -1.47 4.33
C ARG A 11 4.83 -0.66 3.82
N PHE A 12 5.12 0.27 2.92
CA PHE A 12 4.14 0.90 2.04
C PHE A 12 4.30 0.31 0.63
N ASN A 13 3.20 -0.10 0.00
CA ASN A 13 3.22 -0.81 -1.28
C ASN A 13 2.34 -0.09 -2.31
N PRO A 14 2.81 1.04 -2.88
CA PRO A 14 2.03 1.79 -3.83
C PRO A 14 2.00 1.12 -5.21
N THR A 15 0.83 1.07 -5.83
CA THR A 15 0.71 0.73 -7.24
C THR A 15 1.12 1.90 -8.11
N THR A 16 1.97 1.65 -9.12
CA THR A 16 2.54 2.66 -10.01
C THR A 16 1.59 3.06 -11.14
N ASN A 17 0.38 3.46 -10.80
CA ASN A 17 -0.67 3.83 -11.77
C ASN A 17 -1.17 5.28 -11.65
N GLY A 18 -0.46 6.12 -10.92
CA GLY A 18 -0.79 7.54 -10.74
C GLY A 18 -0.04 8.18 -9.56
N ALA A 19 -0.19 9.48 -9.38
CA ALA A 19 0.48 10.24 -8.35
C ALA A 19 0.10 9.81 -6.92
N LEU A 20 1.01 10.02 -5.98
CA LEU A 20 0.69 9.91 -4.57
C LEU A 20 -0.23 11.06 -4.13
N HIS A 21 -1.16 10.78 -3.24
CA HIS A 21 -2.05 11.77 -2.64
C HIS A 21 -1.90 11.78 -1.11
N VAL A 22 -2.52 12.74 -0.45
CA VAL A 22 -2.41 12.90 1.02
C VAL A 22 -2.82 11.66 1.81
N GLY A 23 -3.76 10.85 1.31
CA GLY A 23 -4.10 9.57 1.93
C GLY A 23 -2.95 8.56 1.88
N HIS A 24 -2.13 8.57 0.82
CA HIS A 24 -0.90 7.78 0.77
C HIS A 24 0.15 8.31 1.75
N LEU A 25 0.30 9.64 1.84
CA LEU A 25 1.22 10.25 2.81
C LEU A 25 0.85 9.85 4.24
N TYR A 26 -0.44 9.85 4.58
CA TYR A 26 -0.91 9.36 5.86
C TYR A 26 -0.45 7.92 6.15
N MET A 27 -0.66 7.02 5.18
CA MET A 27 -0.20 5.63 5.30
C MET A 27 1.32 5.51 5.45
N ILE A 28 2.07 6.32 4.71
CA ILE A 28 3.53 6.36 4.75
C ILE A 28 4.02 6.79 6.14
N LEU A 29 3.48 7.89 6.67
CA LEU A 29 3.87 8.44 7.97
C LEU A 29 3.60 7.45 9.12
N VAL A 30 2.45 6.76 9.08
CA VAL A 30 2.13 5.76 10.12
C VAL A 30 3.04 4.53 10.02
N ASN A 31 3.30 4.03 8.81
CA ASN A 31 4.21 2.90 8.60
C ASN A 31 5.63 3.22 9.07
N GLU A 32 6.14 4.39 8.73
CA GLU A 32 7.46 4.88 9.13
C GLU A 32 7.56 5.02 10.65
N ALA A 33 6.61 5.74 11.27
CA ALA A 33 6.63 5.98 12.71
C ALA A 33 6.53 4.67 13.53
N GLU A 34 5.68 3.73 13.13
CA GLU A 34 5.57 2.42 13.78
C GLU A 34 6.85 1.59 13.65
N ALA A 35 7.52 1.67 12.52
CA ALA A 35 8.79 0.99 12.33
C ALA A 35 9.86 1.57 13.25
N HIS A 36 10.12 2.87 13.15
CA HIS A 36 11.23 3.52 13.85
C HIS A 36 11.00 3.62 15.37
N ASN A 37 9.75 3.84 15.81
CA ASN A 37 9.43 3.85 17.25
C ASN A 37 9.63 2.48 17.92
N ASN A 38 9.66 1.42 17.13
CA ASN A 38 9.90 0.05 17.59
C ASN A 38 11.25 -0.53 17.12
N ASN A 39 12.23 0.32 16.80
CA ASN A 39 13.59 -0.08 16.37
C ASN A 39 13.58 -1.06 15.17
N GLY A 40 12.62 -0.93 14.29
CA GLY A 40 12.47 -1.70 13.06
C GLY A 40 12.92 -0.94 11.82
N LYS A 41 12.33 -1.31 10.68
CA LYS A 41 12.62 -0.69 9.37
C LYS A 41 11.35 -0.46 8.59
N PHE A 42 11.34 0.65 7.85
CA PHE A 42 10.29 1.00 6.91
C PHE A 42 10.76 0.79 5.47
N THR A 43 9.99 0.05 4.69
CA THR A 43 10.26 -0.25 3.28
C THR A 43 9.20 0.37 2.38
N VAL A 44 9.61 1.02 1.30
CA VAL A 44 8.73 1.34 0.18
C VAL A 44 8.95 0.30 -0.91
N ARG A 45 7.91 -0.46 -1.24
CA ARG A 45 7.94 -1.50 -2.26
C ARG A 45 6.92 -1.19 -3.35
N PHE A 46 7.39 -0.80 -4.52
CA PHE A 46 6.53 -0.48 -5.65
C PHE A 46 5.86 -1.74 -6.20
N ASP A 47 4.53 -1.65 -6.37
CA ASP A 47 3.73 -2.64 -7.11
C ASP A 47 3.75 -2.24 -8.59
N ASP A 48 4.88 -2.51 -9.22
CA ASP A 48 5.24 -2.10 -10.59
C ASP A 48 5.35 -3.28 -11.57
N ASN A 49 5.06 -4.50 -11.11
CA ASN A 49 5.09 -5.68 -11.95
C ASN A 49 3.79 -5.82 -12.75
N GLN A 50 3.92 -5.93 -14.05
CA GLN A 50 2.86 -6.25 -15.02
C GLN A 50 1.58 -5.40 -14.84
N PRO A 51 1.67 -4.08 -14.90
CA PRO A 51 0.49 -3.22 -14.78
C PRO A 51 -0.60 -3.55 -15.79
N ALA A 52 -0.23 -4.09 -16.97
CA ALA A 52 -1.17 -4.49 -18.02
C ALA A 52 -2.15 -5.58 -17.58
N TYR A 53 -1.74 -6.47 -16.67
CA TYR A 53 -2.60 -7.56 -16.20
C TYR A 53 -3.44 -7.22 -14.98
N ARG A 54 -2.97 -6.31 -14.15
CA ARG A 54 -3.55 -6.05 -12.83
C ARG A 54 -4.10 -4.65 -12.70
N TYR A 55 -3.32 -3.67 -13.09
CA TYR A 55 -3.59 -2.26 -12.90
C TYR A 55 -3.05 -1.43 -14.07
N GLY A 56 -2.88 -2.06 -15.25
CA GLY A 56 -2.29 -1.44 -16.43
C GLY A 56 -3.07 -0.26 -17.00
N LEU A 57 -4.20 0.04 -16.37
CA LEU A 57 -4.96 1.21 -16.68
C LEU A 57 -4.44 2.37 -15.83
N SER A 58 -4.08 3.46 -16.48
CA SER A 58 -3.96 4.75 -15.83
C SER A 58 -5.28 5.10 -15.13
N TRP A 59 -5.26 6.13 -14.30
CA TRP A 59 -6.49 6.67 -13.72
C TRP A 59 -7.50 7.19 -14.78
N THR A 60 -7.05 7.40 -16.03
CA THR A 60 -7.91 7.73 -17.17
C THR A 60 -8.52 6.51 -17.85
N GLY A 61 -8.12 5.29 -17.47
CA GLY A 61 -8.59 4.05 -18.07
C GLY A 61 -7.72 3.53 -19.21
N GLU A 62 -6.59 4.16 -19.50
CA GLU A 62 -5.67 3.76 -20.56
C GLU A 62 -4.55 2.85 -20.03
N TYR A 63 -4.04 1.96 -20.87
CA TYR A 63 -2.88 1.13 -20.52
C TYR A 63 -1.62 1.98 -20.47
N LEU A 64 -0.84 1.78 -19.39
CA LEU A 64 0.43 2.44 -19.20
C LEU A 64 1.56 1.68 -19.91
N THR A 65 2.46 2.44 -20.52
CA THR A 65 3.72 1.91 -21.04
C THR A 65 4.74 1.75 -19.91
N GLU A 66 5.78 0.95 -20.11
CA GLU A 66 6.89 0.81 -19.14
C GLU A 66 7.54 2.17 -18.83
N ALA A 67 7.71 3.04 -19.84
CA ALA A 67 8.25 4.38 -19.64
C ALA A 67 7.35 5.22 -18.70
N GLN A 68 6.03 5.20 -18.91
CA GLN A 68 5.08 5.90 -18.05
C GLN A 68 5.09 5.36 -16.61
N ILE A 69 5.23 4.05 -16.44
CA ILE A 69 5.34 3.42 -15.11
C ILE A 69 6.61 3.88 -14.42
N SER A 70 7.73 3.93 -15.14
CA SER A 70 9.01 4.43 -14.64
C SER A 70 8.92 5.90 -14.23
N ASP A 71 8.27 6.74 -15.03
CA ASP A 71 8.06 8.15 -14.73
C ASP A 71 7.18 8.34 -13.49
N ILE A 72 6.09 7.58 -13.37
CA ILE A 72 5.21 7.59 -12.19
C ILE A 72 5.97 7.15 -10.95
N LYS A 73 6.76 6.08 -11.03
CA LYS A 73 7.60 5.59 -9.93
C LYS A 73 8.59 6.66 -9.48
N SER A 74 9.25 7.32 -10.42
CA SER A 74 10.20 8.41 -10.16
C SER A 74 9.50 9.58 -9.45
N ALA A 75 8.34 9.99 -9.92
CA ALA A 75 7.54 11.04 -9.27
C ALA A 75 7.09 10.66 -7.86
N MET A 76 6.73 9.39 -7.62
CA MET A 76 6.40 8.92 -6.27
C MET A 76 7.60 8.98 -5.32
N ILE A 77 8.79 8.64 -5.81
CA ILE A 77 10.04 8.74 -5.04
C ILE A 77 10.30 10.21 -4.68
N GLU A 78 10.21 11.11 -5.65
CA GLU A 78 10.37 12.56 -5.43
C GLU A 78 9.39 13.09 -4.39
N ASP A 79 8.12 12.68 -4.47
CA ASP A 79 7.08 13.11 -3.52
C ASP A 79 7.39 12.64 -2.09
N ILE A 80 7.85 11.39 -1.91
CA ILE A 80 8.22 10.85 -0.60
C ILE A 80 9.46 11.56 -0.04
N LEU A 81 10.48 11.78 -0.88
CA LEU A 81 11.69 12.50 -0.50
C LEU A 81 11.37 13.96 -0.17
N TRP A 82 10.51 14.63 -0.95
CA TRP A 82 10.08 15.99 -0.66
C TRP A 82 9.33 16.08 0.67
N CYS A 83 8.57 15.05 1.04
CA CYS A 83 7.92 14.99 2.34
C CYS A 83 8.89 14.73 3.50
N ASP A 84 10.20 14.61 3.27
CA ASP A 84 11.20 14.31 4.28
C ASP A 84 10.81 13.11 5.15
N VAL A 85 10.47 11.99 4.49
CA VAL A 85 10.15 10.73 5.15
C VAL A 85 11.35 9.79 5.04
N PRO A 86 11.94 9.38 6.17
CA PRO A 86 13.06 8.44 6.14
C PRO A 86 12.58 7.04 5.71
N VAL A 87 13.17 6.54 4.64
CA VAL A 87 12.89 5.21 4.09
C VAL A 87 14.17 4.36 4.19
N ASP A 88 14.10 3.24 4.89
CA ASP A 88 15.26 2.36 5.08
C ASP A 88 15.56 1.54 3.83
N ASN A 89 14.54 1.12 3.10
CA ASN A 89 14.69 0.31 1.90
C ASN A 89 13.69 0.71 0.81
N TRP A 90 14.17 0.71 -0.43
CA TRP A 90 13.37 0.82 -1.63
C TRP A 90 13.43 -0.50 -2.40
N SER A 91 12.30 -0.97 -2.90
CA SER A 91 12.25 -2.20 -3.68
C SER A 91 11.14 -2.17 -4.73
N SER A 92 11.26 -3.05 -5.71
CA SER A 92 10.35 -3.22 -6.83
C SER A 92 9.81 -4.64 -6.84
N GLN A 93 8.53 -4.81 -7.10
CA GLN A 93 7.96 -6.15 -7.27
C GLN A 93 8.40 -6.77 -8.59
N GLU A 94 8.54 -5.96 -9.65
CA GLU A 94 9.03 -6.44 -10.93
C GLU A 94 10.41 -7.10 -10.82
N GLU A 95 11.35 -6.46 -10.12
CA GLU A 95 12.69 -7.01 -9.89
C GLU A 95 12.68 -8.32 -9.08
N ARG A 96 11.67 -8.50 -8.24
CA ARG A 96 11.51 -9.67 -7.37
C ARG A 96 10.71 -10.79 -7.96
N GLU A 97 9.93 -10.52 -8.99
CA GLU A 97 8.97 -11.46 -9.55
C GLU A 97 9.56 -12.84 -9.87
N PRO A 98 10.72 -12.98 -10.52
CA PRO A 98 11.30 -14.30 -10.79
C PRO A 98 11.59 -15.10 -9.52
N ARG A 99 12.03 -14.43 -8.45
CA ARG A 99 12.29 -15.04 -7.15
C ARG A 99 11.00 -15.47 -6.46
N VAL A 100 10.00 -14.60 -6.47
CA VAL A 100 8.68 -14.86 -5.87
C VAL A 100 7.99 -16.02 -6.58
N GLN A 101 8.00 -16.05 -7.90
CA GLN A 101 7.43 -17.16 -8.68
C GLN A 101 8.14 -18.49 -8.41
N LYS A 102 9.48 -18.48 -8.34
CA LYS A 102 10.24 -19.70 -8.01
C LYS A 102 9.87 -20.21 -6.62
N PHE A 103 9.76 -19.30 -5.63
CA PHE A 103 9.40 -19.66 -4.28
C PHE A 103 7.95 -20.17 -4.19
N MET A 104 7.03 -19.52 -4.89
CA MET A 104 5.64 -19.96 -4.98
C MET A 104 5.51 -21.37 -5.55
N ARG A 105 6.23 -21.69 -6.63
CA ARG A 105 6.27 -23.05 -7.18
C ARG A 105 6.74 -24.07 -6.15
N PHE A 106 7.81 -23.77 -5.44
CA PHE A 106 8.35 -24.61 -4.38
C PHE A 106 7.31 -24.86 -3.27
N LEU A 107 6.61 -23.82 -2.80
CA LEU A 107 5.60 -23.95 -1.76
C LEU A 107 4.35 -24.73 -2.20
N ASN A 108 4.05 -24.69 -3.49
CA ASN A 108 2.89 -25.41 -4.08
C ASN A 108 3.23 -26.82 -4.52
N GLU A 109 4.50 -27.22 -4.52
CA GLU A 109 4.91 -28.56 -4.96
C GLU A 109 4.24 -29.63 -4.10
N GLY A 110 3.45 -30.50 -4.72
CA GLY A 110 2.70 -31.57 -4.06
C GLY A 110 1.50 -31.11 -3.21
N LYS A 111 1.06 -29.87 -3.33
CA LYS A 111 -0.14 -29.38 -2.66
C LYS A 111 -1.24 -29.05 -3.67
N ASP A 112 -2.39 -29.69 -3.51
CA ASP A 112 -3.65 -29.23 -4.10
C ASP A 112 -4.13 -28.00 -3.29
N LEU A 113 -3.67 -26.82 -3.64
CA LEU A 113 -4.26 -25.60 -3.10
C LEU A 113 -5.60 -25.38 -3.82
N PRO A 114 -6.73 -25.51 -3.14
CA PRO A 114 -8.03 -25.30 -3.77
C PRO A 114 -8.24 -23.80 -4.01
N VAL A 115 -7.68 -23.30 -5.10
CA VAL A 115 -7.84 -21.92 -5.49
C VAL A 115 -9.14 -21.77 -6.26
N LYS A 116 -10.23 -21.91 -5.55
CA LYS A 116 -11.55 -21.58 -6.07
C LYS A 116 -11.98 -20.22 -5.51
N ARG A 117 -11.96 -19.20 -6.37
CA ARG A 117 -12.69 -17.94 -6.22
C ARG A 117 -12.20 -17.04 -5.08
N CYS A 118 -11.32 -16.13 -5.34
CA CYS A 118 -10.76 -15.37 -4.22
C CYS A 118 -10.83 -13.87 -4.26
N TYR A 119 -11.34 -13.20 -5.27
CA TYR A 119 -11.44 -11.75 -5.15
C TYR A 119 -12.42 -11.12 -6.15
N THR A 120 -13.29 -10.26 -5.65
CA THR A 120 -14.10 -9.35 -6.46
C THR A 120 -13.53 -7.95 -6.26
N SER A 121 -13.09 -7.31 -7.33
CA SER A 121 -12.78 -5.90 -7.28
C SER A 121 -14.05 -5.13 -6.93
N GLN A 122 -14.03 -4.34 -5.86
CA GLN A 122 -15.12 -3.42 -5.53
C GLN A 122 -15.28 -2.33 -6.59
N VAL A 123 -14.24 -2.09 -7.41
CA VAL A 123 -14.22 -1.04 -8.43
C VAL A 123 -14.81 -1.52 -9.75
N ASN A 124 -14.70 -2.80 -10.06
CA ASN A 124 -15.31 -3.40 -11.24
C ASN A 124 -15.77 -4.83 -10.93
N PRO A 125 -17.07 -5.06 -10.68
CA PRO A 125 -17.60 -6.38 -10.39
C PRO A 125 -17.47 -7.38 -11.55
N GLU A 126 -17.10 -6.94 -12.74
CA GLU A 126 -16.82 -7.78 -13.89
C GLU A 126 -15.35 -8.27 -13.93
N VAL A 127 -14.44 -7.58 -13.25
CA VAL A 127 -13.07 -8.05 -13.05
C VAL A 127 -13.08 -9.12 -11.95
N ARG A 128 -13.56 -10.28 -12.31
CA ARG A 128 -13.63 -11.42 -11.43
C ARG A 128 -12.55 -12.40 -11.80
N TRP A 129 -11.81 -12.83 -10.78
CA TRP A 129 -11.17 -14.12 -10.73
C TRP A 129 -9.96 -14.33 -11.62
N MET A 130 -8.81 -14.20 -11.04
CA MET A 130 -7.72 -15.06 -11.47
C MET A 130 -7.83 -16.37 -10.70
N SER A 131 -8.46 -17.37 -11.30
CA SER A 131 -8.27 -18.74 -10.89
C SER A 131 -6.86 -19.16 -11.32
N PHE A 132 -6.22 -20.05 -10.57
CA PHE A 132 -5.14 -20.86 -11.15
C PHE A 132 -5.81 -21.79 -12.17
N ASP A 133 -6.16 -21.24 -13.31
CA ASP A 133 -6.60 -22.01 -14.46
C ASP A 133 -5.37 -22.72 -15.02
N ALA A 134 -5.57 -23.96 -15.46
CA ALA A 134 -4.55 -24.72 -16.16
C ALA A 134 -4.00 -24.00 -17.40
N ALA A 135 -4.77 -23.04 -17.98
CA ALA A 135 -4.34 -22.19 -19.07
C ALA A 135 -3.38 -21.06 -18.64
N TYR A 136 -3.39 -20.66 -17.36
CA TYR A 136 -2.52 -19.61 -16.80
C TYR A 136 -1.88 -20.05 -15.48
N PRO A 137 -1.12 -21.17 -15.46
CA PRO A 137 -0.63 -21.77 -14.21
C PRO A 137 0.39 -20.91 -13.46
N TYR A 138 0.74 -19.75 -13.99
CA TYR A 138 1.87 -18.93 -13.51
C TYR A 138 1.52 -17.50 -13.17
N VAL A 139 0.25 -17.10 -13.26
CA VAL A 139 -0.14 -15.76 -12.83
C VAL A 139 -0.50 -15.81 -11.35
N PRO A 140 0.39 -15.36 -10.47
CA PRO A 140 0.13 -15.39 -9.05
C PRO A 140 -1.00 -14.43 -8.71
N TYR A 141 -1.81 -14.79 -7.71
CA TYR A 141 -2.72 -13.85 -7.10
C TYR A 141 -1.91 -12.70 -6.51
N LEU A 142 -2.38 -11.50 -6.70
CA LEU A 142 -1.75 -10.32 -6.10
C LEU A 142 -1.55 -10.48 -4.59
N THR A 143 -2.55 -11.04 -3.89
CA THR A 143 -2.45 -11.28 -2.45
C THR A 143 -1.42 -12.36 -2.13
N ALA A 144 -1.31 -13.42 -2.94
CA ALA A 144 -0.30 -14.46 -2.78
C ALA A 144 1.13 -13.89 -2.92
N GLU A 145 1.35 -13.02 -3.91
CA GLU A 145 2.63 -12.32 -4.05
C GLU A 145 2.91 -11.39 -2.88
N LYS A 146 1.89 -10.66 -2.40
CA LYS A 146 2.04 -9.81 -1.21
C LYS A 146 2.50 -10.62 -0.01
N VAL A 147 1.90 -11.80 0.23
CA VAL A 147 2.31 -12.71 1.32
C VAL A 147 3.78 -13.11 1.20
N LEU A 148 4.20 -13.55 0.02
CA LEU A 148 5.58 -13.97 -0.21
C LEU A 148 6.57 -12.81 -0.12
N ASN A 149 6.23 -11.66 -0.69
CA ASN A 149 7.08 -10.48 -0.58
C ASN A 149 7.20 -9.99 0.86
N ASP A 150 6.10 -9.97 1.61
CA ASP A 150 6.10 -9.57 3.02
C ASP A 150 6.93 -10.53 3.88
N PHE A 151 6.84 -11.84 3.60
CA PHE A 151 7.68 -12.84 4.24
C PHE A 151 9.17 -12.65 3.91
N LEU A 152 9.50 -12.44 2.63
CA LEU A 152 10.89 -12.24 2.18
C LEU A 152 11.51 -10.95 2.72
N ASP A 153 10.69 -9.92 3.00
CA ASP A 153 11.11 -8.66 3.63
C ASP A 153 11.19 -8.77 5.15
N GLY A 154 10.72 -9.89 5.73
CA GLY A 154 10.58 -10.02 7.17
C GLY A 154 9.52 -9.07 7.75
N CYS A 155 8.57 -8.60 6.93
CA CYS A 155 7.51 -7.71 7.34
C CYS A 155 6.64 -8.40 8.40
N ASN A 156 6.56 -7.81 9.59
CA ASN A 156 5.83 -8.38 10.72
C ASN A 156 4.69 -7.50 11.23
N LEU A 157 4.53 -6.32 10.62
CA LEU A 157 3.41 -5.41 10.85
C LEU A 157 2.96 -4.82 9.50
N ILE A 158 1.72 -5.10 9.12
CA ILE A 158 1.10 -4.60 7.91
C ILE A 158 0.09 -3.52 8.31
N ILE A 159 0.30 -2.31 7.81
CA ILE A 159 -0.61 -1.18 8.01
C ILE A 159 -1.19 -0.81 6.65
N ARG A 160 -2.52 -0.77 6.55
CA ARG A 160 -3.22 -0.48 5.30
C ARG A 160 -4.56 0.22 5.55
N GLY A 161 -5.17 0.73 4.50
CA GLY A 161 -6.52 1.30 4.58
C GLY A 161 -7.58 0.23 4.85
N GLU A 162 -8.67 0.61 5.52
CA GLU A 162 -9.80 -0.28 5.83
C GLU A 162 -10.51 -0.83 4.58
N ASP A 163 -10.31 -0.20 3.42
CA ASP A 163 -10.81 -0.68 2.13
C ASP A 163 -10.17 -2.00 1.66
N LEU A 164 -9.08 -2.40 2.30
CA LEU A 164 -8.39 -3.65 2.05
C LEU A 164 -8.66 -4.72 3.12
N LEU A 165 -9.67 -4.49 3.98
CA LEU A 165 -10.02 -5.42 5.06
C LEU A 165 -10.41 -6.80 4.50
N ASP A 166 -11.14 -6.83 3.39
CA ASP A 166 -11.60 -8.08 2.77
C ASP A 166 -10.44 -8.94 2.22
N GLU A 167 -9.31 -8.31 1.86
CA GLU A 167 -8.12 -9.05 1.42
C GLU A 167 -7.45 -9.84 2.54
N TRP A 168 -7.78 -9.53 3.79
CA TRP A 168 -7.12 -10.13 4.94
C TRP A 168 -7.40 -11.63 5.07
N ALA A 169 -8.63 -12.05 4.85
CA ALA A 169 -8.98 -13.48 4.88
C ALA A 169 -8.18 -14.29 3.85
N LEU A 170 -7.97 -13.70 2.66
CA LEU A 170 -7.19 -14.32 1.61
C LEU A 170 -5.68 -14.33 1.93
N TYR A 171 -5.19 -13.26 2.53
CA TYR A 171 -3.81 -13.20 3.01
C TYR A 171 -3.52 -14.30 4.03
N HIS A 172 -4.40 -14.45 5.03
CA HIS A 172 -4.34 -15.53 6.02
C HIS A 172 -4.35 -16.90 5.37
N TYR A 173 -5.26 -17.12 4.44
CA TYR A 173 -5.37 -18.39 3.75
C TYR A 173 -4.07 -18.81 3.07
N PHE A 174 -3.42 -17.90 2.32
CA PHE A 174 -2.16 -18.22 1.66
C PHE A 174 -1.03 -18.41 2.68
N ALA A 175 -0.90 -17.53 3.65
CA ALA A 175 0.15 -17.64 4.66
C ALA A 175 0.04 -18.96 5.43
N ASP A 176 -1.15 -19.32 5.88
CA ASP A 176 -1.41 -20.58 6.61
C ASP A 176 -1.17 -21.81 5.73
N SER A 177 -1.69 -21.82 4.49
CA SER A 177 -1.50 -22.92 3.54
C SER A 177 -0.02 -23.18 3.23
N TRP A 178 0.80 -22.16 3.31
CA TRP A 178 2.25 -22.26 3.09
C TRP A 178 3.07 -22.44 4.37
N GLY A 179 2.42 -22.43 5.54
CA GLY A 179 3.09 -22.48 6.83
C GLY A 179 3.98 -21.26 7.11
N LEU A 180 3.62 -20.10 6.56
CA LEU A 180 4.34 -18.85 6.73
C LEU A 180 3.80 -18.09 7.95
N PRO A 181 4.66 -17.32 8.65
CA PRO A 181 4.20 -16.49 9.75
C PRO A 181 3.21 -15.42 9.25
N ILE A 182 2.13 -15.24 10.00
CA ILE A 182 1.13 -14.22 9.72
C ILE A 182 1.54 -12.93 10.45
N PRO A 183 1.81 -11.82 9.74
CA PRO A 183 2.16 -10.55 10.36
C PRO A 183 0.96 -9.95 11.12
N ARG A 184 1.24 -9.13 12.13
CA ARG A 184 0.19 -8.31 12.74
C ARG A 184 -0.39 -7.35 11.70
N GLN A 185 -1.67 -7.01 11.82
CA GLN A 185 -2.31 -6.05 10.94
C GLN A 185 -2.95 -4.90 11.68
N ALA A 186 -2.92 -3.73 11.05
CA ALA A 186 -3.69 -2.57 11.45
C ALA A 186 -4.37 -1.95 10.23
N PHE A 187 -5.63 -1.57 10.40
CA PHE A 187 -6.41 -0.91 9.36
C PHE A 187 -6.69 0.52 9.77
N LEU A 188 -6.20 1.46 8.96
CA LEU A 188 -6.45 2.87 9.15
C LEU A 188 -7.74 3.25 8.42
N LYS A 189 -8.54 4.09 9.06
CA LYS A 189 -9.72 4.67 8.42
C LYS A 189 -9.32 5.50 7.21
N ARG A 190 -10.16 5.49 6.19
CA ARG A 190 -9.96 6.34 5.02
C ARG A 190 -10.00 7.81 5.41
N LEU A 191 -9.11 8.56 4.80
CA LEU A 191 -9.26 10.00 4.76
C LEU A 191 -10.34 10.34 3.73
N VAL A 192 -11.38 11.02 4.17
CA VAL A 192 -12.44 11.53 3.31
C VAL A 192 -12.38 13.05 3.30
N MET A 193 -12.60 13.63 2.15
CA MET A 193 -12.72 15.08 2.04
C MET A 193 -14.18 15.49 2.18
N LYS A 194 -14.38 16.60 2.85
CA LYS A 194 -15.68 17.24 2.92
C LYS A 194 -15.70 18.37 1.88
N SER A 195 -16.61 18.28 0.92
CA SER A 195 -16.80 19.38 -0.04
C SER A 195 -17.47 20.57 0.64
N VAL A 196 -17.41 21.72 -0.01
CA VAL A 196 -18.12 22.93 0.45
C VAL A 196 -19.64 22.69 0.57
N THR A 197 -20.16 21.68 -0.14
CA THR A 197 -21.57 21.25 -0.10
C THR A 197 -21.87 20.20 0.97
N GLU A 198 -20.89 19.89 1.84
CA GLU A 198 -20.97 18.87 2.89
C GLU A 198 -21.02 17.41 2.40
N ASP A 199 -20.93 17.14 1.12
CA ASP A 199 -20.82 15.80 0.60
C ASP A 199 -19.43 15.22 0.88
N LEU A 200 -19.40 14.04 1.51
CA LEU A 200 -18.16 13.31 1.74
C LEU A 200 -17.73 12.57 0.48
N PHE A 201 -16.49 12.73 0.07
CA PHE A 201 -15.92 11.94 -1.02
C PHE A 201 -14.53 11.42 -0.67
N ASP A 202 -14.24 10.21 -1.15
CA ASP A 202 -12.95 9.58 -0.95
C ASP A 202 -11.84 10.35 -1.70
N ILE A 203 -10.70 10.51 -1.06
CA ILE A 203 -9.49 10.97 -1.72
C ILE A 203 -8.98 9.84 -2.59
N ARG A 204 -9.13 9.98 -3.91
CA ARG A 204 -8.68 8.98 -4.88
C ARG A 204 -7.72 9.58 -5.89
N LYS A 205 -6.81 8.77 -6.41
CA LYS A 205 -5.92 9.13 -7.53
C LYS A 205 -6.68 9.74 -8.73
N THR A 206 -7.93 9.36 -8.90
CA THR A 206 -8.76 9.72 -10.05
C THR A 206 -9.40 11.12 -9.99
N LYS A 207 -9.39 11.79 -8.83
CA LYS A 207 -10.14 13.05 -8.68
C LYS A 207 -9.29 14.31 -8.71
N GLY A 208 -7.96 14.20 -8.85
CA GLY A 208 -7.04 15.34 -8.98
C GLY A 208 -7.07 16.33 -7.80
N GLY A 209 -6.06 17.15 -7.67
CA GLY A 209 -6.06 18.27 -6.71
C GLY A 209 -5.49 17.99 -5.32
N HIS A 210 -5.39 16.71 -4.91
CA HIS A 210 -4.85 16.29 -3.62
C HIS A 210 -3.60 15.42 -3.74
N SER A 211 -2.95 15.45 -4.91
CA SER A 211 -1.63 14.85 -5.07
C SER A 211 -0.59 15.63 -4.26
N ILE A 212 0.42 14.95 -3.74
CA ILE A 212 1.53 15.61 -3.03
C ILE A 212 2.18 16.65 -3.92
N SER A 213 2.40 16.31 -5.21
CA SER A 213 2.93 17.24 -6.21
C SER A 213 2.08 18.53 -6.34
N SER A 214 0.75 18.43 -6.28
CA SER A 214 -0.11 19.63 -6.39
C SER A 214 0.05 20.58 -5.19
N TYR A 215 0.31 20.08 -4.00
CA TYR A 215 0.62 20.92 -2.83
C TYR A 215 1.99 21.56 -2.97
N ARG A 216 2.98 20.81 -3.45
CA ARG A 216 4.32 21.32 -3.75
C ARG A 216 4.28 22.46 -4.79
N GLU A 217 3.52 22.31 -5.87
CA GLU A 217 3.32 23.32 -6.91
C GLU A 217 2.63 24.59 -6.39
N LYS A 218 1.75 24.44 -5.40
CA LYS A 218 1.09 25.56 -4.69
C LYS A 218 2.01 26.24 -3.67
N GLY A 219 3.29 25.84 -3.55
CA GLY A 219 4.27 26.43 -2.64
C GLY A 219 4.10 26.02 -1.17
N TRP A 220 3.44 24.90 -0.90
CA TRP A 220 3.39 24.36 0.46
C TRP A 220 4.74 23.78 0.85
N SER A 221 5.09 23.88 2.16
CA SER A 221 6.20 23.10 2.70
C SER A 221 5.74 21.71 3.14
N PRO A 222 6.65 20.74 3.22
CA PRO A 222 6.36 19.41 3.76
C PRO A 222 5.76 19.46 5.17
N GLU A 223 6.27 20.33 6.02
CA GLU A 223 5.81 20.51 7.40
C GLU A 223 4.38 21.01 7.43
N ARG A 224 4.05 22.00 6.58
CA ARG A 224 2.67 22.51 6.47
C ARG A 224 1.72 21.41 6.04
N LEU A 225 2.13 20.58 5.09
CA LEU A 225 1.31 19.45 4.62
C LEU A 225 1.12 18.41 5.73
N LYS A 226 2.18 18.08 6.48
CA LYS A 226 2.10 17.15 7.62
C LYS A 226 1.22 17.70 8.74
N VAL A 227 1.29 18.99 9.06
CA VAL A 227 0.43 19.63 10.07
C VAL A 227 -1.03 19.56 9.68
N MET A 228 -1.37 19.96 8.45
CA MET A 228 -2.73 19.84 7.91
C MET A 228 -3.26 18.41 8.02
N LEU A 229 -2.42 17.44 7.67
CA LEU A 229 -2.78 16.03 7.73
C LEU A 229 -2.94 15.54 9.18
N ALA A 230 -2.10 16.00 10.12
CA ALA A 230 -2.22 15.69 11.53
C ALA A 230 -3.54 16.22 12.13
N GLU A 231 -3.90 17.46 11.80
CA GLU A 231 -5.17 18.06 12.20
C GLU A 231 -6.36 17.25 11.68
N ALA A 232 -6.32 16.86 10.41
CA ALA A 232 -7.36 16.03 9.79
C ALA A 232 -7.49 14.63 10.41
N CYS A 233 -6.38 14.07 10.92
CA CYS A 233 -6.35 12.78 11.60
C CYS A 233 -6.54 12.91 13.13
N LEU A 234 -6.79 14.11 13.66
CA LEU A 234 -6.85 14.43 15.08
C LEU A 234 -5.60 13.96 15.86
N ILE A 235 -4.45 14.02 15.22
CA ILE A 235 -3.14 13.73 15.81
C ILE A 235 -2.53 15.05 16.23
N ASP A 236 -1.98 15.11 17.43
CA ASP A 236 -1.12 16.23 17.84
C ASP A 236 0.11 16.27 16.90
N PRO A 237 0.34 17.36 16.14
CA PRO A 237 1.43 17.43 15.16
C PRO A 237 2.83 17.26 15.77
N ASN A 238 2.95 17.38 17.11
CA ASN A 238 4.19 17.15 17.84
C ASN A 238 4.36 15.69 18.32
N LYS A 239 3.37 14.84 18.07
CA LYS A 239 3.43 13.40 18.41
C LYS A 239 3.76 12.55 17.19
N PRO A 240 4.41 11.38 17.41
CA PRO A 240 4.65 10.44 16.32
C PRO A 240 3.34 9.87 15.77
N TRP A 241 3.34 9.56 14.48
CA TRP A 241 2.23 8.99 13.73
C TRP A 241 1.98 7.51 14.07
N LEU A 242 1.73 7.20 15.35
CA LEU A 242 1.48 5.83 15.79
C LEU A 242 0.01 5.44 15.59
N ILE A 243 -0.24 4.15 15.31
CA ILE A 243 -1.59 3.60 15.11
C ILE A 243 -2.52 3.98 16.27
N GLU A 244 -2.04 3.93 17.50
CA GLU A 244 -2.80 4.27 18.70
C GLU A 244 -3.25 5.74 18.77
N ASN A 245 -2.57 6.63 18.03
CA ASN A 245 -2.88 8.05 17.96
C ASN A 245 -3.76 8.41 16.75
N CYS A 246 -3.96 7.48 15.81
CA CYS A 246 -4.62 7.76 14.55
C CYS A 246 -6.15 7.68 14.69
N LYS A 247 -6.79 8.82 14.62
CA LYS A 247 -8.23 8.99 14.39
C LYS A 247 -8.41 9.74 13.10
N THR A 248 -9.38 9.38 12.29
CA THR A 248 -9.61 10.07 11.02
C THR A 248 -10.89 10.88 11.07
N GLU A 249 -10.76 12.15 10.73
CA GLU A 249 -11.86 13.08 10.45
C GLU A 249 -11.78 13.52 8.99
N PRO A 250 -12.87 14.00 8.41
CA PRO A 250 -12.83 14.53 7.05
C PRO A 250 -11.86 15.71 6.92
N ILE A 251 -11.05 15.70 5.86
CA ILE A 251 -10.23 16.84 5.48
C ILE A 251 -11.13 17.86 4.74
N TRP A 252 -11.15 19.09 5.20
CA TRP A 252 -11.88 20.17 4.54
C TRP A 252 -11.13 20.65 3.29
N GLU A 253 -11.86 20.89 2.19
CA GLU A 253 -11.30 21.63 1.06
C GLU A 253 -10.97 23.06 1.49
N ILE A 254 -9.71 23.48 1.29
CA ILE A 254 -9.22 24.83 1.53
C ILE A 254 -9.23 25.60 0.20
#